data_aef59769e39dfdb692bdfae75ebe1c3a
#
_entry.id   aef59769e39dfdb692bdfae75ebe1c3a
#
_cell.length_a   1.000
_cell.length_b   1.000
_cell.length_c   1.000
_cell.angle_alpha   90.00
_cell.angle_beta   90.00
_cell.angle_gamma   90.00
#
_symmetry.space_group_name_H-M   'P 1'
#
loop_
_entity.id
_entity.type
_entity.pdbx_description
1 polymer ?
#
loop_
_entity_poly.entity_id
_entity_poly.type
_entity_poly.pdbx_seq_one_letter_code
_entity_poly.pdbx_strand_id
1 'polypeptide(L)'
;MPAKQKTIKYSVSCTGVGLHTGVQSTITFHPAKENTGIKFIRNDKGDKVVTPDIDNVVDLTRGTTIEENGIRVHTTEHVMSACAGMRVNNLLIELNSKEPPVMDGSSKDFVSALKEGEIIEQNAPVDFLEITKPVVYNDEEKDVEVLAVPFDGFKTTFTIQYDLEDLDVQYSSIQNAYTNYEKQIAPARTFCLLSEVTELAKQGLIKGGNVGNAVIIVDKDIDGDEVKFFMDKFGIKFYQGSRGLYKSQHLRFKNEPVRHKTLDLIGDLALLGKPIKGHVTAIKSGHKGNVEFARILRKEFKDQFK
;
A
#
# COMPACT_ATOMS: atom_id res chain seq x y z
N MET A 1 -24.67 -18.29 2.82
CA MET A 1 -23.54 -19.10 3.29
C MET A 1 -22.46 -18.15 3.79
N PRO A 2 -21.70 -18.46 4.83
CA PRO A 2 -20.59 -17.62 5.27
C PRO A 2 -19.55 -17.50 4.13
N ALA A 3 -18.87 -16.35 4.07
CA ALA A 3 -17.81 -16.13 3.11
C ALA A 3 -16.66 -17.13 3.36
N LYS A 4 -16.12 -17.71 2.29
CA LYS A 4 -15.03 -18.70 2.35
C LYS A 4 -13.68 -18.02 2.18
N GLN A 5 -12.64 -18.56 2.84
CA GLN A 5 -11.25 -18.19 2.61
C GLN A 5 -10.85 -18.46 1.16
N LYS A 6 -9.82 -17.76 0.70
CA LYS A 6 -9.30 -17.87 -0.66
C LYS A 6 -7.79 -17.97 -0.66
N THR A 7 -7.30 -18.72 -1.65
CA THR A 7 -5.90 -18.78 -2.06
C THR A 7 -5.84 -18.71 -3.59
N ILE A 8 -4.66 -18.89 -4.17
CA ILE A 8 -4.48 -19.09 -5.61
C ILE A 8 -4.26 -20.59 -5.89
N LYS A 9 -4.50 -21.00 -7.12
CA LYS A 9 -4.32 -22.40 -7.55
C LYS A 9 -2.91 -22.69 -8.05
N TYR A 10 -2.31 -21.72 -8.75
CA TYR A 10 -0.98 -21.82 -9.34
C TYR A 10 -0.05 -20.74 -8.80
N SER A 11 1.22 -21.07 -8.68
CA SER A 11 2.26 -20.09 -8.34
C SER A 11 2.50 -19.14 -9.49
N VAL A 12 2.64 -17.85 -9.19
CA VAL A 12 2.86 -16.77 -10.17
C VAL A 12 3.90 -15.79 -9.66
N SER A 13 4.66 -15.17 -10.57
CA SER A 13 5.76 -14.29 -10.21
C SER A 13 5.67 -12.93 -10.92
N CYS A 14 6.13 -11.89 -10.23
CA CYS A 14 6.41 -10.58 -10.81
C CYS A 14 7.88 -10.21 -10.57
N THR A 15 8.52 -9.61 -11.56
CA THR A 15 9.92 -9.15 -11.45
C THR A 15 10.01 -7.68 -11.81
N GLY A 16 10.78 -6.94 -11.03
CA GLY A 16 11.01 -5.52 -11.24
C GLY A 16 12.12 -5.01 -10.31
N VAL A 17 12.12 -3.71 -10.02
CA VAL A 17 13.09 -3.07 -9.10
C VAL A 17 12.38 -2.60 -7.84
N GLY A 18 13.04 -2.71 -6.69
CA GLY A 18 12.55 -2.11 -5.43
C GLY A 18 12.60 -0.59 -5.51
N LEU A 19 11.56 0.09 -5.03
CA LEU A 19 11.44 1.56 -5.10
C LEU A 19 12.60 2.28 -4.42
N HIS A 20 12.88 1.91 -3.18
CA HIS A 20 13.91 2.58 -2.36
C HIS A 20 15.29 1.97 -2.57
N THR A 21 15.36 0.66 -2.71
CA THR A 21 16.64 -0.05 -2.83
C THR A 21 17.25 0.03 -4.23
N GLY A 22 16.44 0.15 -5.28
CA GLY A 22 16.87 0.06 -6.67
C GLY A 22 17.40 -1.34 -7.06
N VAL A 23 17.22 -2.34 -6.19
CA VAL A 23 17.67 -3.71 -6.43
C VAL A 23 16.62 -4.47 -7.21
N GLN A 24 17.05 -5.28 -8.17
CA GLN A 24 16.15 -6.18 -8.87
C GLN A 24 15.55 -7.17 -7.88
N SER A 25 14.23 -7.29 -7.91
CA SER A 25 13.46 -8.10 -6.99
C SER A 25 12.44 -8.94 -7.76
N THR A 26 12.33 -10.19 -7.38
CA THR A 26 11.27 -11.09 -7.83
C THR A 26 10.41 -11.46 -6.62
N ILE A 27 9.12 -11.27 -6.77
CA ILE A 27 8.09 -11.73 -5.83
C ILE A 27 7.33 -12.89 -6.47
N THR A 28 7.18 -14.00 -5.74
CA THR A 28 6.39 -15.13 -6.17
C THR A 28 5.29 -15.43 -5.16
N PHE A 29 4.07 -15.46 -5.64
CA PHE A 29 2.90 -15.85 -4.85
C PHE A 29 2.69 -17.35 -5.01
N HIS A 30 2.66 -18.08 -3.90
CA HIS A 30 2.39 -19.51 -3.86
C HIS A 30 1.07 -19.77 -3.14
N PRO A 31 0.31 -20.80 -3.56
CA PRO A 31 -0.88 -21.24 -2.83
C PRO A 31 -0.51 -21.67 -1.41
N ALA A 32 -1.41 -21.41 -0.47
CA ALA A 32 -1.25 -21.88 0.91
C ALA A 32 -2.53 -22.55 1.41
N LYS A 33 -2.38 -23.41 2.43
CA LYS A 33 -3.49 -24.11 3.07
C LYS A 33 -4.41 -23.12 3.80
N GLU A 34 -5.60 -23.57 4.10
CA GLU A 34 -6.54 -22.87 4.96
C GLU A 34 -5.91 -22.46 6.28
N ASN A 35 -6.26 -21.29 6.77
CA ASN A 35 -5.78 -20.72 8.03
C ASN A 35 -4.26 -20.47 8.11
N THR A 36 -3.57 -20.48 6.98
CA THR A 36 -2.13 -20.12 6.94
C THR A 36 -1.93 -18.63 7.14
N GLY A 37 -2.87 -17.79 6.65
CA GLY A 37 -2.68 -16.36 6.53
C GLY A 37 -1.69 -16.02 5.41
N ILE A 38 -1.23 -14.78 5.40
CA ILE A 38 -0.16 -14.32 4.51
C ILE A 38 1.18 -14.49 5.23
N LYS A 39 2.20 -15.00 4.52
CA LYS A 39 3.57 -15.13 5.02
C LYS A 39 4.55 -14.70 3.95
N PHE A 40 5.47 -13.82 4.28
CA PHE A 40 6.62 -13.56 3.43
C PHE A 40 7.73 -14.57 3.71
N ILE A 41 8.39 -15.05 2.65
CA ILE A 41 9.53 -15.96 2.72
C ILE A 41 10.71 -15.26 2.03
N ARG A 42 11.76 -14.96 2.78
CA ARG A 42 13.01 -14.36 2.29
C ARG A 42 13.97 -15.47 1.87
N ASN A 43 13.89 -15.88 0.58
CA ASN A 43 14.73 -16.98 0.08
C ASN A 43 16.22 -16.61 0.00
N ASP A 44 16.55 -15.33 -0.18
CA ASP A 44 17.92 -14.81 -0.07
C ASP A 44 18.49 -14.85 1.36
N LYS A 45 17.68 -15.22 2.34
CA LYS A 45 18.03 -15.37 3.76
C LYS A 45 17.82 -16.79 4.27
N GLY A 46 17.81 -17.79 3.38
CA GLY A 46 17.61 -19.20 3.73
C GLY A 46 16.17 -19.48 4.16
N ASP A 47 15.23 -19.01 3.37
CA ASP A 47 13.79 -19.24 3.51
C ASP A 47 13.20 -18.78 4.86
N LYS A 48 13.76 -17.68 5.39
CA LYS A 48 13.24 -17.10 6.64
C LYS A 48 11.87 -16.51 6.41
N VAL A 49 10.97 -16.85 7.33
CA VAL A 49 9.58 -16.38 7.31
C VAL A 49 9.47 -15.05 8.05
N VAL A 50 8.72 -14.12 7.49
CA VAL A 50 8.31 -12.85 8.11
C VAL A 50 6.80 -12.75 8.01
N THR A 51 6.14 -12.68 9.15
CA THR A 51 4.68 -12.56 9.23
C THR A 51 4.29 -11.09 9.09
N PRO A 52 3.44 -10.73 8.10
CA PRO A 52 2.88 -9.39 8.01
C PRO A 52 1.84 -9.20 9.11
N ASP A 53 2.31 -8.74 10.24
CA ASP A 53 1.53 -8.46 11.44
C ASP A 53 1.81 -7.05 11.94
N ILE A 54 0.80 -6.42 12.52
CA ILE A 54 0.89 -5.05 13.02
C ILE A 54 1.97 -4.89 14.12
N ASP A 55 2.23 -5.95 14.89
CA ASP A 55 3.24 -5.94 15.94
C ASP A 55 4.66 -6.10 15.38
N ASN A 56 4.81 -6.56 14.14
CA ASN A 56 6.07 -6.68 13.42
C ASN A 56 6.46 -5.41 12.65
N VAL A 57 5.67 -4.34 12.73
CA VAL A 57 5.99 -3.07 12.06
C VAL A 57 7.10 -2.34 12.81
N VAL A 58 8.21 -2.08 12.12
CA VAL A 58 9.42 -1.46 12.70
C VAL A 58 9.79 -0.11 12.11
N ASP A 59 9.31 0.21 10.88
CA ASP A 59 9.59 1.48 10.23
C ASP A 59 8.42 1.88 9.32
N LEU A 60 8.07 3.17 9.39
CA LEU A 60 6.98 3.79 8.64
C LEU A 60 7.47 5.01 7.85
N THR A 61 8.77 5.11 7.65
CA THR A 61 9.39 6.18 6.87
C THR A 61 9.23 5.87 5.38
N ARG A 62 8.28 6.51 4.72
CA ARG A 62 8.01 6.39 3.28
C ARG A 62 7.49 5.03 2.80
N GLY A 63 7.00 4.20 3.70
CA GLY A 63 6.42 2.88 3.41
C GLY A 63 6.36 2.05 4.68
N THR A 64 5.71 0.92 4.62
CA THR A 64 5.52 0.04 5.77
C THR A 64 6.55 -1.09 5.74
N THR A 65 7.46 -1.08 6.72
CA THR A 65 8.48 -2.12 6.91
C THR A 65 8.12 -2.99 8.09
N ILE A 66 8.11 -4.29 7.84
CA ILE A 66 7.93 -5.31 8.88
C ILE A 66 9.26 -6.06 9.14
N GLU A 67 9.45 -6.51 10.38
CA GLU A 67 10.61 -7.31 10.78
C GLU A 67 10.19 -8.44 11.71
N GLU A 68 10.70 -9.62 11.45
CA GLU A 68 10.60 -10.77 12.37
C GLU A 68 11.95 -11.48 12.44
N ASN A 69 12.45 -11.72 13.66
CA ASN A 69 13.74 -12.38 13.91
C ASN A 69 14.94 -11.72 13.18
N GLY A 70 14.95 -10.38 13.08
CA GLY A 70 16.01 -9.62 12.41
C GLY A 70 15.95 -9.63 10.89
N ILE A 71 14.91 -10.21 10.30
CA ILE A 71 14.67 -10.23 8.86
C ILE A 71 13.60 -9.22 8.48
N ARG A 72 13.93 -8.30 7.57
CA ARG A 72 13.05 -7.20 7.15
C ARG A 72 12.44 -7.45 5.77
N VAL A 73 11.19 -6.98 5.62
CA VAL A 73 10.53 -6.75 4.34
C VAL A 73 10.06 -5.31 4.32
N HIS A 74 10.57 -4.54 3.36
CA HIS A 74 10.21 -3.12 3.17
C HIS A 74 9.03 -2.98 2.22
N THR A 75 8.32 -1.83 2.29
CA THR A 75 7.32 -1.41 1.29
C THR A 75 6.27 -2.51 1.04
N THR A 76 5.70 -3.03 2.13
CA THR A 76 4.78 -4.18 2.07
C THR A 76 3.35 -3.79 1.68
N GLU A 77 2.99 -2.51 1.83
CA GLU A 77 1.64 -1.98 1.73
C GLU A 77 0.95 -2.28 0.40
N HIS A 78 1.66 -2.17 -0.73
CA HIS A 78 1.05 -2.40 -2.05
C HIS A 78 0.71 -3.88 -2.26
N VAL A 79 1.57 -4.79 -1.81
CA VAL A 79 1.36 -6.24 -1.88
C VAL A 79 0.23 -6.64 -0.94
N MET A 80 0.27 -6.17 0.32
CA MET A 80 -0.76 -6.45 1.32
C MET A 80 -2.12 -5.89 0.90
N SER A 81 -2.13 -4.70 0.28
CA SER A 81 -3.33 -4.10 -0.30
C SER A 81 -3.93 -4.98 -1.40
N ALA A 82 -3.10 -5.52 -2.31
CA ALA A 82 -3.57 -6.42 -3.37
C ALA A 82 -4.19 -7.70 -2.78
N CYS A 83 -3.51 -8.33 -1.81
CA CYS A 83 -4.02 -9.54 -1.14
C CYS A 83 -5.37 -9.27 -0.44
N ALA A 84 -5.43 -8.21 0.36
CA ALA A 84 -6.66 -7.83 1.08
C ALA A 84 -7.79 -7.42 0.14
N GLY A 85 -7.49 -6.58 -0.85
CA GLY A 85 -8.47 -6.08 -1.81
C GLY A 85 -9.09 -7.17 -2.66
N MET A 86 -8.30 -8.18 -3.06
CA MET A 86 -8.76 -9.36 -3.77
C MET A 86 -9.31 -10.45 -2.85
N ARG A 87 -9.29 -10.21 -1.52
CA ARG A 87 -9.74 -11.15 -0.49
C ARG A 87 -9.01 -12.48 -0.55
N VAL A 88 -7.74 -12.48 -0.87
CA VAL A 88 -6.88 -13.68 -0.79
C VAL A 88 -6.35 -13.76 0.63
N ASN A 89 -6.75 -14.80 1.35
CA ASN A 89 -6.49 -14.94 2.77
C ASN A 89 -5.22 -15.73 3.08
N ASN A 90 -4.85 -16.68 2.21
CA ASN A 90 -3.79 -17.63 2.47
C ASN A 90 -2.79 -17.65 1.31
N LEU A 91 -1.58 -17.18 1.53
CA LEU A 91 -0.48 -17.16 0.55
C LEU A 91 0.87 -17.31 1.25
N LEU A 92 1.79 -17.98 0.58
CA LEU A 92 3.21 -17.86 0.84
C LEU A 92 3.79 -16.93 -0.23
N ILE A 93 4.41 -15.84 0.18
CA ILE A 93 4.95 -14.80 -0.70
C ILE A 93 6.46 -14.85 -0.63
N GLU A 94 7.09 -15.46 -1.62
CA GLU A 94 8.54 -15.59 -1.70
C GLU A 94 9.17 -14.32 -2.28
N LEU A 95 10.26 -13.85 -1.67
CA LEU A 95 11.03 -12.69 -2.08
C LEU A 95 12.52 -13.04 -2.12
N ASN A 96 13.20 -12.69 -3.21
CA ASN A 96 14.66 -12.80 -3.35
C ASN A 96 15.41 -11.51 -2.95
N SER A 97 14.71 -10.54 -2.38
CA SER A 97 15.22 -9.24 -1.96
C SER A 97 14.45 -8.74 -0.74
N LYS A 98 14.99 -7.72 -0.06
CA LYS A 98 14.33 -7.12 1.12
C LYS A 98 13.14 -6.22 0.79
N GLU A 99 12.90 -5.94 -0.48
CA GLU A 99 11.82 -5.06 -0.93
C GLU A 99 11.12 -5.69 -2.13
N PRO A 100 9.78 -5.80 -2.14
CA PRO A 100 9.03 -6.17 -3.34
C PRO A 100 9.32 -5.24 -4.52
N PRO A 101 9.16 -5.69 -5.76
CA PRO A 101 9.28 -4.81 -6.91
C PRO A 101 8.19 -3.74 -6.87
N VAL A 102 8.54 -2.49 -7.18
CA VAL A 102 7.56 -1.37 -7.18
C VAL A 102 6.57 -1.46 -8.34
N MET A 103 6.90 -2.21 -9.36
CA MET A 103 6.13 -2.33 -10.60
C MET A 103 5.84 -0.95 -11.22
N ASP A 104 4.58 -0.63 -11.46
CA ASP A 104 4.14 0.67 -11.96
C ASP A 104 3.80 1.68 -10.84
N GLY A 105 4.13 1.35 -9.59
CA GLY A 105 3.83 2.18 -8.41
C GLY A 105 2.43 2.01 -7.85
N SER A 106 1.66 1.05 -8.36
CA SER A 106 0.32 0.69 -7.89
C SER A 106 0.26 -0.78 -7.47
N SER A 107 -0.92 -1.26 -7.06
CA SER A 107 -1.14 -2.69 -6.80
C SER A 107 -1.65 -3.47 -8.02
N LYS A 108 -1.79 -2.83 -9.17
CA LYS A 108 -2.42 -3.42 -10.36
C LYS A 108 -1.73 -4.70 -10.82
N ASP A 109 -0.39 -4.70 -10.88
CA ASP A 109 0.36 -5.84 -11.39
C ASP A 109 0.29 -7.03 -10.42
N PHE A 110 0.27 -6.77 -9.10
CA PHE A 110 0.04 -7.83 -8.10
C PHE A 110 -1.36 -8.41 -8.20
N VAL A 111 -2.39 -7.57 -8.43
CA VAL A 111 -3.76 -8.03 -8.69
C VAL A 111 -3.80 -8.90 -9.95
N SER A 112 -3.12 -8.49 -11.03
CA SER A 112 -3.05 -9.27 -12.26
C SER A 112 -2.38 -10.62 -12.03
N ALA A 113 -1.26 -10.67 -11.28
CA ALA A 113 -0.58 -11.91 -10.93
C ALA A 113 -1.49 -12.83 -10.10
N LEU A 114 -2.17 -12.31 -9.06
CA LEU A 114 -3.10 -13.12 -8.27
C LEU A 114 -4.23 -13.72 -9.11
N LYS A 115 -4.74 -12.99 -10.10
CA LYS A 115 -5.76 -13.49 -11.04
C LYS A 115 -5.20 -14.53 -12.00
N GLU A 116 -3.98 -14.35 -12.50
CA GLU A 116 -3.27 -15.33 -13.31
C GLU A 116 -3.07 -16.65 -12.54
N GLY A 117 -2.81 -16.54 -11.22
CA GLY A 117 -2.73 -17.69 -10.32
C GLY A 117 -4.07 -18.41 -10.07
N GLU A 118 -5.18 -17.95 -10.66
CA GLU A 118 -6.55 -18.47 -10.45
C GLU A 118 -6.96 -18.46 -8.97
N ILE A 119 -7.57 -17.37 -8.51
CA ILE A 119 -8.09 -17.28 -7.15
C ILE A 119 -9.19 -18.32 -6.94
N ILE A 120 -9.05 -19.19 -5.95
CA ILE A 120 -9.98 -20.26 -5.62
C ILE A 120 -10.48 -20.13 -4.18
N GLU A 121 -11.72 -20.59 -3.94
CA GLU A 121 -12.28 -20.73 -2.59
C GLU A 121 -11.77 -22.00 -1.91
N GLN A 122 -11.60 -21.88 -0.59
CA GLN A 122 -11.24 -22.96 0.32
C GLN A 122 -12.44 -23.31 1.23
N ASN A 123 -12.38 -24.41 1.97
CA ASN A 123 -13.53 -24.84 2.78
C ASN A 123 -13.66 -24.10 4.13
N ALA A 124 -12.59 -23.45 4.61
CA ALA A 124 -12.63 -22.70 5.85
C ALA A 124 -13.42 -21.38 5.70
N PRO A 125 -14.19 -20.96 6.71
CA PRO A 125 -14.86 -19.66 6.72
C PRO A 125 -13.85 -18.53 6.89
N VAL A 126 -14.19 -17.34 6.35
CA VAL A 126 -13.42 -16.11 6.62
C VAL A 126 -13.77 -15.63 8.02
N ASP A 127 -12.73 -15.32 8.78
CA ASP A 127 -12.84 -14.68 10.08
C ASP A 127 -12.64 -13.18 9.92
N PHE A 128 -13.73 -12.41 10.01
CA PHE A 128 -13.72 -10.96 9.85
C PHE A 128 -13.49 -10.26 11.18
N LEU A 129 -12.76 -9.13 11.13
CA LEU A 129 -12.84 -8.13 12.18
C LEU A 129 -14.12 -7.29 11.96
N GLU A 130 -15.12 -7.48 12.80
CA GLU A 130 -16.39 -6.75 12.75
C GLU A 130 -16.30 -5.49 13.63
N ILE A 131 -16.44 -4.33 13.02
CA ILE A 131 -16.52 -3.06 13.75
C ILE A 131 -17.92 -2.92 14.31
N THR A 132 -18.07 -3.13 15.62
CA THR A 132 -19.37 -3.13 16.33
C THR A 132 -19.66 -1.84 17.08
N LYS A 133 -18.66 -0.96 17.22
CA LYS A 133 -18.75 0.37 17.86
C LYS A 133 -17.80 1.35 17.17
N PRO A 134 -18.04 2.68 17.26
CA PRO A 134 -17.09 3.67 16.76
C PRO A 134 -15.73 3.55 17.48
N VAL A 135 -14.66 3.67 16.68
CA VAL A 135 -13.26 3.73 17.17
C VAL A 135 -12.57 4.87 16.44
N VAL A 136 -11.84 5.71 17.16
CA VAL A 136 -11.16 6.90 16.62
C VAL A 136 -9.69 6.89 17.00
N TYR A 137 -8.84 7.27 16.05
CA TYR A 137 -7.47 7.71 16.26
C TYR A 137 -7.36 9.17 15.83
N ASN A 138 -6.74 10.00 16.66
CA ASN A 138 -6.48 11.40 16.37
C ASN A 138 -5.03 11.77 16.72
N ASP A 139 -4.36 12.46 15.80
CA ASP A 139 -3.05 13.12 16.02
C ASP A 139 -3.25 14.62 15.74
N GLU A 140 -3.56 15.36 16.80
CA GLU A 140 -3.87 16.81 16.72
C GLU A 140 -2.71 17.65 16.18
N GLU A 141 -1.46 17.23 16.45
CA GLU A 141 -0.27 17.97 15.97
C GLU A 141 -0.15 17.91 14.45
N LYS A 142 -0.63 16.83 13.84
CA LYS A 142 -0.54 16.59 12.39
C LYS A 142 -1.88 16.75 11.67
N ASP A 143 -2.94 17.09 12.41
CA ASP A 143 -4.30 17.18 11.87
C ASP A 143 -4.72 15.89 11.15
N VAL A 144 -4.40 14.72 11.76
CA VAL A 144 -4.70 13.39 11.24
C VAL A 144 -5.83 12.77 12.05
N GLU A 145 -6.87 12.31 11.37
CA GLU A 145 -7.94 11.53 12.01
C GLU A 145 -8.20 10.24 11.23
N VAL A 146 -8.39 9.14 11.96
CA VAL A 146 -8.89 7.88 11.38
C VAL A 146 -10.02 7.35 12.25
N LEU A 147 -11.17 7.10 11.65
CA LEU A 147 -12.39 6.67 12.30
C LEU A 147 -12.89 5.37 11.68
N ALA A 148 -13.30 4.39 12.49
CA ALA A 148 -14.12 3.26 12.04
C ALA A 148 -15.48 3.27 12.72
N VAL A 149 -16.53 2.97 11.95
CA VAL A 149 -17.90 2.80 12.44
C VAL A 149 -18.52 1.51 11.89
N PRO A 150 -19.53 0.95 12.56
CA PRO A 150 -20.26 -0.22 12.07
C PRO A 150 -20.79 0.00 10.64
N PHE A 151 -20.59 -1.00 9.78
CA PHE A 151 -21.11 -1.02 8.42
C PHE A 151 -21.19 -2.46 7.90
N ASP A 152 -22.26 -2.79 7.19
CA ASP A 152 -22.40 -4.12 6.58
C ASP A 152 -21.59 -4.19 5.27
N GLY A 153 -20.41 -4.80 5.35
CA GLY A 153 -19.39 -4.85 4.31
C GLY A 153 -18.16 -4.00 4.64
N PHE A 154 -17.35 -3.67 3.64
CA PHE A 154 -16.19 -2.81 3.82
C PHE A 154 -16.32 -1.56 2.95
N LYS A 155 -16.36 -0.40 3.61
CA LYS A 155 -16.38 0.92 2.98
C LYS A 155 -15.16 1.71 3.42
N THR A 156 -14.55 2.42 2.48
CA THR A 156 -13.45 3.34 2.77
C THR A 156 -13.81 4.75 2.31
N THR A 157 -13.45 5.73 3.13
CA THR A 157 -13.48 7.15 2.77
C THR A 157 -12.12 7.74 3.11
N PHE A 158 -11.52 8.46 2.19
CA PHE A 158 -10.23 9.11 2.41
C PHE A 158 -10.27 10.55 1.93
N THR A 159 -9.73 11.46 2.72
CA THR A 159 -9.51 12.86 2.36
C THR A 159 -8.03 13.18 2.52
N ILE A 160 -7.43 13.75 1.49
CA ILE A 160 -6.11 14.38 1.55
C ILE A 160 -6.29 15.88 1.36
N GLN A 161 -5.37 16.65 1.93
CA GLN A 161 -5.29 18.08 1.75
C GLN A 161 -3.81 18.46 1.63
N TYR A 162 -3.48 19.14 0.56
CA TYR A 162 -2.18 19.75 0.32
C TYR A 162 -2.41 21.23 -0.03
N ASP A 163 -1.49 22.08 0.36
CA ASP A 163 -1.52 23.51 0.03
C ASP A 163 -0.94 23.75 -1.38
N LEU A 164 -1.56 23.10 -2.38
CA LEU A 164 -1.13 23.09 -3.77
C LEU A 164 -2.35 23.15 -4.69
N GLU A 165 -2.37 24.06 -5.66
CA GLU A 165 -3.50 24.30 -6.58
C GLU A 165 -3.97 23.02 -7.28
N ASP A 166 -3.04 22.17 -7.76
CA ASP A 166 -3.36 20.92 -8.48
C ASP A 166 -3.61 19.70 -7.58
N LEU A 167 -3.36 19.81 -6.28
CA LEU A 167 -3.51 18.71 -5.33
C LEU A 167 -4.39 19.08 -4.13
N ASP A 168 -4.90 20.27 -4.06
CA ASP A 168 -5.74 20.85 -3.02
C ASP A 168 -6.46 19.79 -2.14
N VAL A 169 -7.71 19.88 -1.90
CA VAL A 169 -8.48 18.85 -1.20
C VAL A 169 -8.96 17.79 -2.18
N GLN A 170 -8.53 16.54 -1.97
CA GLN A 170 -9.08 15.41 -2.72
C GLN A 170 -9.82 14.46 -1.80
N TYR A 171 -10.88 13.90 -2.33
CA TYR A 171 -11.78 12.99 -1.63
C TYR A 171 -12.02 11.73 -2.44
N SER A 172 -12.07 10.59 -1.74
CA SER A 172 -12.45 9.29 -2.29
C SER A 172 -13.38 8.57 -1.31
N SER A 173 -14.53 8.11 -1.76
CA SER A 173 -15.41 7.24 -0.96
C SER A 173 -15.81 6.04 -1.80
N ILE A 174 -15.45 4.85 -1.36
CA ILE A 174 -15.62 3.61 -2.10
C ILE A 174 -16.44 2.64 -1.27
N GLN A 175 -17.68 2.44 -1.67
CA GLN A 175 -18.54 1.41 -1.10
C GLN A 175 -18.13 0.04 -1.62
N ASN A 176 -18.30 -1.00 -0.80
CA ASN A 176 -17.92 -2.37 -1.15
C ASN A 176 -16.47 -2.42 -1.69
N ALA A 177 -15.55 -1.88 -0.89
CA ALA A 177 -14.16 -1.69 -1.29
C ALA A 177 -13.54 -2.97 -1.86
N TYR A 178 -13.84 -4.14 -1.31
CA TYR A 178 -13.36 -5.42 -1.84
C TYR A 178 -13.87 -5.73 -3.26
N THR A 179 -15.12 -5.45 -3.57
CA THR A 179 -15.68 -5.68 -4.91
C THR A 179 -15.16 -4.68 -5.95
N ASN A 180 -14.91 -3.46 -5.49
CA ASN A 180 -14.48 -2.35 -6.35
C ASN A 180 -12.96 -2.18 -6.40
N TYR A 181 -12.20 -2.95 -5.62
CA TYR A 181 -10.76 -2.81 -5.44
C TYR A 181 -9.99 -2.80 -6.76
N GLU A 182 -10.16 -3.84 -7.56
CA GLU A 182 -9.46 -4.03 -8.84
C GLU A 182 -9.60 -2.81 -9.78
N LYS A 183 -10.82 -2.25 -9.85
CA LYS A 183 -11.12 -1.18 -10.82
C LYS A 183 -10.88 0.21 -10.27
N GLN A 184 -11.08 0.43 -8.98
CA GLN A 184 -11.14 1.78 -8.42
C GLN A 184 -9.97 2.13 -7.50
N ILE A 185 -9.24 1.13 -6.98
CA ILE A 185 -8.16 1.34 -6.00
C ILE A 185 -6.83 0.82 -6.53
N ALA A 186 -6.78 -0.45 -6.92
CA ALA A 186 -5.54 -1.11 -7.34
C ALA A 186 -4.73 -0.36 -8.41
N PRO A 187 -5.34 0.32 -9.42
CA PRO A 187 -4.58 1.03 -10.44
C PRO A 187 -4.00 2.38 -10.00
N ALA A 188 -4.32 2.88 -8.80
CA ALA A 188 -3.83 4.17 -8.35
C ALA A 188 -2.34 4.10 -8.00
N ARG A 189 -1.53 4.90 -8.69
CA ARG A 189 -0.08 4.95 -8.50
C ARG A 189 0.30 5.80 -7.30
N THR A 190 1.43 5.43 -6.68
CA THR A 190 2.08 6.29 -5.69
C THR A 190 2.44 7.64 -6.29
N PHE A 191 2.55 8.65 -5.44
CA PHE A 191 2.89 10.01 -5.84
C PHE A 191 3.94 10.60 -4.89
N CYS A 192 4.66 11.58 -5.38
CA CYS A 192 5.61 12.35 -4.58
C CYS A 192 5.61 13.81 -4.99
N LEU A 193 5.87 14.68 -4.02
CA LEU A 193 6.17 16.07 -4.27
C LEU A 193 7.61 16.21 -4.73
N LEU A 194 7.86 17.08 -5.70
CA LEU A 194 9.21 17.27 -6.22
C LEU A 194 10.18 17.78 -5.16
N SER A 195 9.70 18.61 -4.22
CA SER A 195 10.48 19.07 -3.07
C SER A 195 11.03 17.91 -2.23
N GLU A 196 10.26 16.81 -2.11
CA GLU A 196 10.67 15.63 -1.36
C GLU A 196 11.66 14.74 -2.10
N VAL A 197 11.58 14.69 -3.45
CA VAL A 197 12.41 13.81 -4.28
C VAL A 197 13.90 14.10 -4.08
N THR A 198 14.29 15.37 -4.03
CA THR A 198 15.70 15.77 -3.82
C THR A 198 16.21 15.27 -2.48
N GLU A 199 15.45 15.45 -1.42
CA GLU A 199 15.83 15.02 -0.07
C GLU A 199 15.89 13.49 0.04
N LEU A 200 14.89 12.78 -0.47
CA LEU A 200 14.88 11.31 -0.51
C LEU A 200 16.08 10.74 -1.29
N ALA A 201 16.42 11.37 -2.39
CA ALA A 201 17.56 10.97 -3.20
C ALA A 201 18.90 11.18 -2.48
N LYS A 202 19.06 12.28 -1.71
CA LYS A 202 20.25 12.54 -0.86
C LYS A 202 20.37 11.49 0.26
N GLN A 203 19.24 11.06 0.83
CA GLN A 203 19.18 10.00 1.85
C GLN A 203 19.43 8.60 1.26
N GLY A 204 19.65 8.47 -0.04
CA GLY A 204 19.88 7.19 -0.72
C GLY A 204 18.63 6.33 -0.89
N LEU A 205 17.46 6.93 -0.78
CA LEU A 205 16.15 6.34 -1.07
C LEU A 205 15.78 6.53 -2.55
N ILE A 206 14.63 5.99 -2.96
CA ILE A 206 14.04 6.10 -4.31
C ILE A 206 15.01 5.77 -5.46
N LYS A 207 15.95 4.84 -5.24
CA LYS A 207 16.94 4.45 -6.27
C LYS A 207 16.31 3.79 -7.49
N GLY A 208 15.15 3.14 -7.33
CA GLY A 208 14.35 2.54 -8.39
C GLY A 208 13.21 3.44 -8.89
N GLY A 209 13.06 4.65 -8.32
CA GLY A 209 12.03 5.61 -8.71
C GLY A 209 12.24 6.16 -10.11
N ASN A 210 11.18 6.29 -10.88
CA ASN A 210 11.17 6.92 -12.19
C ASN A 210 9.75 7.41 -12.55
N VAL A 211 9.63 8.15 -13.65
CA VAL A 211 8.35 8.71 -14.13
C VAL A 211 7.29 7.65 -14.49
N GLY A 212 7.68 6.40 -14.63
CA GLY A 212 6.76 5.30 -14.93
C GLY A 212 6.12 4.69 -13.70
N ASN A 213 6.73 4.86 -12.51
CA ASN A 213 6.29 4.20 -11.28
C ASN A 213 5.88 5.15 -10.14
N ALA A 214 5.81 6.45 -10.39
CA ALA A 214 5.27 7.43 -9.46
C ALA A 214 4.64 8.60 -10.21
N VAL A 215 3.57 9.16 -9.68
CA VAL A 215 3.02 10.45 -10.12
C VAL A 215 3.85 11.55 -9.47
N ILE A 216 4.43 12.43 -10.28
CA ILE A 216 5.27 13.53 -9.81
C ILE A 216 4.45 14.83 -9.81
N ILE A 217 4.45 15.51 -8.68
CA ILE A 217 3.79 16.79 -8.49
C ILE A 217 4.86 17.86 -8.26
N VAL A 218 4.91 18.83 -9.15
CA VAL A 218 5.86 19.95 -9.09
C VAL A 218 5.30 21.02 -8.16
N ASP A 219 5.74 21.01 -6.93
CA ASP A 219 5.26 21.87 -5.84
C ASP A 219 6.14 23.10 -5.58
N LYS A 220 7.25 23.21 -6.28
CA LYS A 220 8.21 24.32 -6.16
C LYS A 220 8.79 24.73 -7.51
N ASP A 221 9.34 25.93 -7.56
CA ASP A 221 10.18 26.33 -8.69
C ASP A 221 11.50 25.56 -8.65
N ILE A 222 12.03 25.23 -9.81
CA ILE A 222 13.23 24.39 -9.97
C ILE A 222 14.32 25.26 -10.61
N ASP A 223 15.50 25.28 -10.01
CA ASP A 223 16.67 25.93 -10.58
C ASP A 223 17.40 25.07 -11.62
N GLY A 224 18.42 25.64 -12.28
CA GLY A 224 19.14 24.93 -13.35
C GLY A 224 19.92 23.71 -12.87
N ASP A 225 20.44 23.70 -11.65
CA ASP A 225 21.18 22.58 -11.08
C ASP A 225 20.23 21.44 -10.71
N GLU A 226 19.06 21.75 -10.18
CA GLU A 226 18.01 20.78 -9.90
C GLU A 226 17.45 20.18 -11.20
N VAL A 227 17.21 20.97 -12.25
CA VAL A 227 16.81 20.47 -13.57
C VAL A 227 17.80 19.44 -14.09
N LYS A 228 19.10 19.75 -14.01
CA LYS A 228 20.16 18.83 -14.41
C LYS A 228 20.16 17.54 -13.56
N PHE A 229 20.07 17.67 -12.23
CA PHE A 229 19.98 16.53 -11.32
C PHE A 229 18.82 15.60 -11.67
N PHE A 230 17.63 16.15 -11.87
CA PHE A 230 16.43 15.34 -12.20
C PHE A 230 16.53 14.70 -13.57
N MET A 231 17.12 15.40 -14.55
CA MET A 231 17.33 14.85 -15.88
C MET A 231 18.34 13.70 -15.85
N ASP A 232 19.47 13.87 -15.18
CA ASP A 232 20.54 12.87 -15.12
C ASP A 232 20.12 11.63 -14.32
N LYS A 233 19.39 11.82 -13.22
CA LYS A 233 19.07 10.73 -12.31
C LYS A 233 17.76 10.01 -12.64
N PHE A 234 16.75 10.73 -13.09
CA PHE A 234 15.39 10.19 -13.28
C PHE A 234 14.89 10.29 -14.74
N GLY A 235 15.66 10.88 -15.64
CA GLY A 235 15.23 11.13 -17.02
C GLY A 235 14.11 12.17 -17.16
N ILE A 236 13.91 13.01 -16.13
CA ILE A 236 12.81 13.99 -16.06
C ILE A 236 13.26 15.28 -16.72
N LYS A 237 12.53 15.71 -17.77
CA LYS A 237 12.76 16.99 -18.45
C LYS A 237 11.80 18.03 -17.89
N PHE A 238 12.32 18.98 -17.12
CA PHE A 238 11.53 20.11 -16.64
C PHE A 238 11.59 21.30 -17.59
N TYR A 239 10.47 22.03 -17.65
CA TYR A 239 10.40 23.32 -18.31
C TYR A 239 10.20 24.39 -17.22
N GLN A 240 10.90 25.50 -17.34
CA GLN A 240 10.84 26.61 -16.39
C GLN A 240 9.38 27.10 -16.20
N GLY A 241 8.94 27.28 -14.96
CA GLY A 241 7.59 27.73 -14.61
C GLY A 241 6.50 26.67 -14.63
N SER A 242 6.85 25.37 -14.66
CA SER A 242 5.86 24.28 -14.57
C SER A 242 5.59 23.95 -13.11
N ARG A 243 4.42 24.32 -12.57
CA ARG A 243 3.89 23.81 -11.31
C ARG A 243 2.77 22.84 -11.58
N GLY A 244 2.46 21.98 -10.61
CA GLY A 244 1.38 21.03 -10.68
C GLY A 244 1.79 19.65 -11.17
N LEU A 245 0.87 18.92 -11.82
CA LEU A 245 1.18 17.59 -12.36
C LEU A 245 2.28 17.67 -13.42
N TYR A 246 3.30 16.80 -13.31
CA TYR A 246 4.35 16.73 -14.32
C TYR A 246 3.76 16.48 -15.72
N LYS A 247 4.03 17.39 -16.66
CA LYS A 247 3.30 17.52 -17.95
C LYS A 247 3.27 16.29 -18.84
N SER A 248 4.22 15.36 -18.69
CA SER A 248 4.24 14.12 -19.49
C SER A 248 3.41 13.00 -18.87
N GLN A 249 2.84 13.20 -17.69
CA GLN A 249 2.06 12.20 -16.99
C GLN A 249 0.56 12.48 -17.12
N HIS A 250 -0.21 11.42 -17.34
CA HIS A 250 -1.67 11.45 -17.28
C HIS A 250 -2.13 10.68 -16.05
N LEU A 251 -3.00 11.28 -15.25
CA LEU A 251 -3.63 10.60 -14.13
C LEU A 251 -4.59 9.52 -14.65
N ARG A 252 -4.58 8.35 -14.01
CA ARG A 252 -5.54 7.25 -14.26
C ARG A 252 -6.93 7.60 -13.73
N PHE A 253 -6.97 8.41 -12.68
CA PHE A 253 -8.18 8.98 -12.07
C PHE A 253 -7.94 10.45 -11.78
N LYS A 254 -8.97 11.29 -11.90
CA LYS A 254 -8.85 12.71 -11.52
C LYS A 254 -8.34 12.91 -10.08
N ASN A 255 -8.67 11.97 -9.20
CA ASN A 255 -8.28 11.93 -7.80
C ASN A 255 -7.34 10.74 -7.51
N GLU A 256 -6.38 10.43 -8.39
CA GLU A 256 -5.47 9.30 -8.25
C GLU A 256 -4.67 9.34 -6.94
N PRO A 257 -4.13 10.49 -6.48
CA PRO A 257 -3.41 10.57 -5.20
C PRO A 257 -4.22 10.08 -4.00
N VAL A 258 -5.46 10.52 -3.82
CA VAL A 258 -6.28 10.07 -2.68
C VAL A 258 -6.72 8.60 -2.82
N ARG A 259 -6.85 8.08 -4.05
CA ARG A 259 -7.09 6.64 -4.26
C ARG A 259 -5.88 5.81 -3.89
N HIS A 260 -4.68 6.32 -4.17
CA HIS A 260 -3.45 5.67 -3.71
C HIS A 260 -3.36 5.67 -2.17
N LYS A 261 -3.71 6.77 -1.51
CA LYS A 261 -3.81 6.78 -0.04
C LYS A 261 -4.84 5.78 0.50
N THR A 262 -5.91 5.55 -0.24
CA THR A 262 -6.87 4.47 0.09
C THR A 262 -6.26 3.08 -0.09
N LEU A 263 -5.41 2.88 -1.11
CA LEU A 263 -4.65 1.66 -1.32
C LEU A 263 -3.70 1.39 -0.15
N ASP A 264 -2.92 2.40 0.26
CA ASP A 264 -2.02 2.35 1.42
C ASP A 264 -2.78 1.97 2.71
N LEU A 265 -3.91 2.64 2.97
CA LEU A 265 -4.75 2.36 4.13
C LEU A 265 -5.19 0.88 4.17
N ILE A 266 -5.64 0.34 3.05
CA ILE A 266 -6.07 -1.07 2.96
C ILE A 266 -4.89 -2.01 3.23
N GLY A 267 -3.71 -1.70 2.69
CA GLY A 267 -2.48 -2.48 2.88
C GLY A 267 -2.00 -2.48 4.33
N ASP A 268 -2.00 -1.30 4.97
CA ASP A 268 -1.60 -1.16 6.37
C ASP A 268 -2.59 -1.84 7.31
N LEU A 269 -3.90 -1.71 7.06
CA LEU A 269 -4.94 -2.39 7.83
C LEU A 269 -4.93 -3.92 7.63
N ALA A 270 -4.43 -4.42 6.50
CA ALA A 270 -4.28 -5.86 6.26
C ALA A 270 -3.30 -6.53 7.24
N LEU A 271 -2.39 -5.76 7.86
CA LEU A 271 -1.49 -6.24 8.92
C LEU A 271 -2.22 -6.69 10.19
N LEU A 272 -3.52 -6.41 10.31
CA LEU A 272 -4.37 -7.01 11.34
C LEU A 272 -4.59 -8.52 11.15
N GLY A 273 -4.29 -9.06 9.96
CA GLY A 273 -4.46 -10.47 9.63
C GLY A 273 -5.92 -10.89 9.41
N LYS A 274 -6.87 -9.97 9.51
CA LYS A 274 -8.31 -10.21 9.31
C LYS A 274 -8.92 -9.18 8.37
N PRO A 275 -9.75 -9.57 7.40
CA PRO A 275 -10.52 -8.61 6.63
C PRO A 275 -11.54 -7.89 7.51
N ILE A 276 -11.76 -6.61 7.23
CA ILE A 276 -12.62 -5.76 8.05
C ILE A 276 -14.04 -5.73 7.49
N LYS A 277 -15.03 -5.79 8.39
CA LYS A 277 -16.39 -5.33 8.16
C LYS A 277 -16.62 -4.04 8.95
N GLY A 278 -16.78 -2.94 8.24
CA GLY A 278 -16.91 -1.61 8.82
C GLY A 278 -16.74 -0.53 7.78
N HIS A 279 -16.98 0.71 8.14
CA HIS A 279 -16.66 1.89 7.35
C HIS A 279 -15.46 2.59 8.01
N VAL A 280 -14.34 2.64 7.29
CA VAL A 280 -13.12 3.35 7.73
C VAL A 280 -13.03 4.66 6.98
N THR A 281 -12.96 5.75 7.72
CA THR A 281 -12.72 7.11 7.23
C THR A 281 -11.35 7.57 7.68
N ALA A 282 -10.53 8.09 6.76
CA ALA A 282 -9.21 8.63 7.07
C ALA A 282 -9.09 10.07 6.51
N ILE A 283 -8.58 10.96 7.33
CA ILE A 283 -8.33 12.37 7.00
C ILE A 283 -6.84 12.63 7.20
N LYS A 284 -6.15 13.05 6.13
CA LYS A 284 -4.72 13.38 6.09
C LYS A 284 -3.79 12.27 6.62
N SER A 285 -4.28 11.03 6.71
CA SER A 285 -3.52 9.90 7.23
C SER A 285 -2.39 9.47 6.28
N GLY A 286 -1.37 8.91 6.86
CA GLY A 286 -0.29 8.19 6.21
C GLY A 286 -0.03 6.87 6.94
N HIS A 287 1.03 6.15 6.60
CA HIS A 287 1.35 4.84 7.20
C HIS A 287 1.35 4.88 8.73
N LYS A 288 1.91 5.94 9.35
CA LYS A 288 1.91 6.07 10.81
C LYS A 288 0.48 6.10 11.38
N GLY A 289 -0.39 6.97 10.86
CA GLY A 289 -1.78 7.05 11.32
C GLY A 289 -2.55 5.76 11.07
N ASN A 290 -2.36 5.13 9.92
CA ASN A 290 -2.99 3.87 9.56
C ASN A 290 -2.59 2.74 10.52
N VAL A 291 -1.29 2.60 10.81
CA VAL A 291 -0.74 1.56 11.69
C VAL A 291 -1.13 1.80 13.15
N GLU A 292 -1.05 3.03 13.66
CA GLU A 292 -1.52 3.34 15.02
C GLU A 292 -3.02 3.07 15.17
N PHE A 293 -3.81 3.43 14.18
CA PHE A 293 -5.23 3.09 14.17
C PHE A 293 -5.48 1.58 14.16
N ALA A 294 -4.71 0.81 13.38
CA ALA A 294 -4.80 -0.66 13.39
C ALA A 294 -4.46 -1.25 14.77
N ARG A 295 -3.45 -0.71 15.47
CA ARG A 295 -3.12 -1.12 16.85
C ARG A 295 -4.28 -0.86 17.81
N ILE A 296 -4.96 0.29 17.67
CA ILE A 296 -6.14 0.61 18.46
C ILE A 296 -7.27 -0.37 18.15
N LEU A 297 -7.55 -0.67 16.88
CA LEU A 297 -8.55 -1.66 16.49
C LEU A 297 -8.27 -3.04 17.12
N ARG A 298 -7.01 -3.52 17.06
CA ARG A 298 -6.61 -4.79 17.69
C ARG A 298 -6.87 -4.79 19.19
N LYS A 299 -6.58 -3.69 19.87
CA LYS A 299 -6.81 -3.54 21.31
C LYS A 299 -8.31 -3.49 21.66
N GLU A 300 -9.08 -2.69 20.93
CA GLU A 300 -10.52 -2.48 21.18
C GLU A 300 -11.37 -3.73 20.92
N PHE A 301 -10.94 -4.55 19.97
CA PHE A 301 -11.61 -5.79 19.56
C PHE A 301 -10.78 -7.04 19.86
N LYS A 302 -9.96 -7.00 20.93
CA LYS A 302 -9.04 -8.10 21.30
C LYS A 302 -9.70 -9.48 21.37
N ASP A 303 -10.99 -9.55 21.70
CA ASP A 303 -11.72 -10.81 21.80
C ASP A 303 -11.97 -11.46 20.43
N GLN A 304 -11.92 -10.69 19.36
CA GLN A 304 -11.98 -11.19 17.98
C GLN A 304 -10.63 -11.70 17.44
N PHE A 305 -9.54 -11.55 18.20
CA PHE A 305 -8.18 -12.00 17.83
C PHE A 305 -7.69 -13.19 18.67
N LYS A 306 -8.57 -13.80 19.47
CA LYS A 306 -8.29 -15.00 20.28
C LYS A 306 -8.35 -16.29 19.47
#